data_efd8199f4454b2bc317127307fb3c447
#
_entry.id   efd8199f4454b2bc317127307fb3c447
#
_cell.length_a   1.000
_cell.length_b   1.000
_cell.length_c   1.000
_cell.angle_alpha   90.00
_cell.angle_beta   90.00
_cell.angle_gamma   90.00
#
_symmetry.space_group_name_H-M   'P 1'
#
loop_
_entity.id
_entity.type
_entity.pdbx_description
1 polymer ?
#
loop_
_entity_poly.entity_id
_entity_poly.type
_entity_poly.pdbx_seq_one_letter_code
_entity_poly.pdbx_strand_id
1 'polypeptide(L)'
;MKPVYYLAVDIGASSGRHILASMDNGRMTIEEVYRFDNGMINDNGNKLWDVDSLFANIIEGMKKCKELGKIPVSMSIDTWAVDYVLLDDNDKCIGNVYAVSYTHLTL
;
A
#
# COMPACT_ATOMS: atom_id res chain seq x y z
N MET A 1 -5.34 29.47 9.61
CA MET A 1 -4.24 28.59 9.21
C MET A 1 -4.76 27.47 8.34
N LYS A 2 -4.06 27.20 7.27
CA LYS A 2 -4.41 26.03 6.45
C LYS A 2 -4.00 24.76 7.18
N PRO A 3 -4.85 23.74 7.21
CA PRO A 3 -4.47 22.46 7.81
C PRO A 3 -3.34 21.80 7.02
N VAL A 4 -2.50 21.07 7.73
CA VAL A 4 -1.42 20.29 7.15
C VAL A 4 -1.83 18.82 7.19
N TYR A 5 -1.70 18.13 6.06
CA TYR A 5 -2.11 16.74 5.93
C TYR A 5 -0.91 15.81 5.79
N TYR A 6 -1.06 14.64 6.35
CA TYR A 6 -0.09 13.55 6.28
C TYR A 6 -0.84 12.31 5.82
N LEU A 7 -0.25 11.56 4.91
CA LEU A 7 -0.88 10.35 4.36
C LEU A 7 -0.21 9.10 4.90
N ALA A 8 -1.00 8.21 5.45
CA ALA A 8 -0.56 6.87 5.84
C ALA A 8 -1.24 5.85 4.94
N VAL A 9 -0.44 5.00 4.29
CA VAL A 9 -0.95 3.89 3.49
C VAL A 9 -0.67 2.62 4.27
N ASP A 10 -1.74 1.98 4.76
CA ASP A 10 -1.66 0.78 5.58
C ASP A 10 -2.16 -0.40 4.76
N ILE A 11 -1.25 -1.30 4.40
CA ILE A 11 -1.54 -2.41 3.49
C ILE A 11 -1.48 -3.72 4.26
N GLY A 12 -2.64 -4.34 4.43
CA GLY A 12 -2.75 -5.67 5.00
C GLY A 12 -2.88 -6.74 3.93
N ALA A 13 -2.92 -7.99 4.34
CA ALA A 13 -2.98 -9.13 3.42
C ALA A 13 -4.29 -9.22 2.65
N SER A 14 -5.38 -8.68 3.17
CA SER A 14 -6.70 -8.75 2.53
C SER A 14 -7.26 -7.41 2.10
N SER A 15 -6.75 -6.30 2.62
CA SER A 15 -7.19 -4.96 2.23
C SER A 15 -6.13 -3.93 2.56
N GLY A 16 -6.13 -2.85 1.80
CA GLY A 16 -5.30 -1.69 2.07
C GLY A 16 -6.16 -0.45 2.25
N ARG A 17 -5.62 0.55 2.91
CA ARG A 17 -6.34 1.80 3.15
C ARG A 17 -5.41 2.98 3.16
N HIS A 18 -5.96 4.10 2.70
CA HIS A 18 -5.28 5.39 2.75
C HIS A 18 -5.96 6.24 3.82
N ILE A 19 -5.18 6.70 4.78
CA ILE A 19 -5.67 7.49 5.90
C ILE A 19 -4.97 8.85 5.89
N LEU A 20 -5.77 9.91 5.83
CA LEU A 20 -5.26 11.26 5.97
C LEU A 20 -5.35 11.68 7.42
N ALA A 21 -4.25 12.19 7.95
CA ALA A 21 -4.18 12.77 9.28
C ALA A 21 -3.91 14.26 9.18
N SER A 22 -4.49 15.03 10.07
CA SER A 22 -4.18 16.45 10.22
C SER A 22 -4.13 16.80 11.70
N MET A 23 -3.33 17.81 12.02
CA MET A 23 -3.22 18.29 13.40
C MET A 23 -3.85 19.66 13.48
N ASP A 24 -4.72 19.84 14.46
CA ASP A 24 -5.35 21.13 14.74
C ASP A 24 -5.41 21.33 16.25
N ASN A 25 -4.76 22.37 16.75
CA ASN A 25 -4.69 22.70 18.17
C ASN A 25 -4.25 21.52 19.05
N GLY A 26 -3.24 20.78 18.59
CA GLY A 26 -2.70 19.62 19.30
C GLY A 26 -3.57 18.38 19.23
N ARG A 27 -4.64 18.42 18.44
CA ARG A 27 -5.56 17.30 18.28
C ARG A 27 -5.42 16.71 16.88
N MET A 28 -5.26 15.39 16.79
CA MET A 28 -5.16 14.70 15.51
C MET A 28 -6.54 14.29 15.02
N THR A 29 -6.83 14.61 13.77
CA THR A 29 -8.02 14.14 13.08
C THR A 29 -7.57 13.19 11.97
N ILE A 30 -8.22 12.04 11.88
CA ILE A 30 -7.93 11.05 10.83
C ILE A 30 -9.19 10.74 10.05
N GLU A 31 -9.00 10.48 8.74
CA GLU A 31 -10.11 10.05 7.90
C GLU A 31 -9.61 9.05 6.86
N GLU A 32 -10.38 8.01 6.60
CA GLU A 32 -10.09 7.05 5.56
C GLU A 32 -10.58 7.62 4.23
N VAL A 33 -9.66 7.84 3.28
CA VAL A 33 -10.01 8.46 2.01
C VAL A 33 -10.09 7.47 0.86
N TYR A 34 -9.49 6.28 1.02
CA TYR A 34 -9.50 5.26 -0.01
C TYR A 34 -9.26 3.89 0.63
N ARG A 35 -10.00 2.89 0.16
CA ARG A 35 -9.82 1.50 0.59
C ARG A 35 -9.86 0.62 -0.64
N PHE A 36 -9.03 -0.41 -0.64
CA PHE A 36 -8.98 -1.37 -1.74
C PHE A 36 -8.81 -2.78 -1.19
N ASP A 37 -9.33 -3.74 -1.95
CA ASP A 37 -9.11 -5.14 -1.63
C ASP A 37 -7.72 -5.55 -2.08
N ASN A 38 -7.06 -6.34 -1.25
CA ASN A 38 -5.80 -6.96 -1.57
C ASN A 38 -5.97 -8.46 -1.47
N GLY A 39 -5.22 -9.19 -2.24
CA GLY A 39 -5.31 -10.64 -2.21
C GLY A 39 -4.18 -11.26 -2.98
N MET A 40 -4.04 -12.56 -2.77
CA MET A 40 -3.00 -13.33 -3.43
C MET A 40 -3.55 -13.95 -4.70
N ILE A 41 -2.68 -14.03 -5.71
CA ILE A 41 -2.96 -14.78 -6.93
C ILE A 41 -2.50 -16.22 -6.69
N ASN A 42 -3.35 -17.19 -7.03
CA ASN A 42 -3.00 -18.58 -6.93
C ASN A 42 -2.54 -19.07 -8.31
N ASP A 43 -1.26 -19.44 -8.42
CA ASP A 43 -0.66 -19.91 -9.66
C ASP A 43 0.01 -21.25 -9.40
N ASN A 44 -0.60 -22.34 -9.88
CA ASN A 44 -0.10 -23.71 -9.74
C ASN A 44 0.24 -24.08 -8.29
N GLY A 45 -0.61 -23.67 -7.35
CA GLY A 45 -0.42 -23.94 -5.94
C GLY A 45 0.47 -22.94 -5.21
N ASN A 46 1.10 -22.02 -5.92
CA ASN A 46 1.87 -20.94 -5.32
C ASN A 46 1.00 -19.71 -5.09
N LYS A 47 1.21 -19.05 -3.97
CA LYS A 47 0.53 -17.79 -3.64
C LYS A 47 1.44 -16.63 -4.00
N LEU A 48 0.95 -15.75 -4.86
CA LEU A 48 1.71 -14.60 -5.36
C LEU A 48 1.00 -13.31 -5.00
N TRP A 49 1.78 -12.25 -4.81
CA TRP A 49 1.25 -10.89 -4.66
C TRP A 49 1.21 -10.20 -6.02
N ASP A 50 0.11 -9.51 -6.30
CA ASP A 50 -0.03 -8.67 -7.50
C ASP A 50 0.51 -7.28 -7.20
N VAL A 51 1.81 -7.11 -7.39
CA VAL A 51 2.52 -5.86 -7.07
C VAL A 51 2.04 -4.72 -7.95
N ASP A 52 1.74 -4.99 -9.21
CA ASP A 52 1.24 -3.96 -10.13
C ASP A 52 -0.11 -3.41 -9.65
N SER A 53 -1.01 -4.29 -9.20
CA SER A 53 -2.29 -3.88 -8.65
C SER A 53 -2.12 -3.09 -7.36
N LEU A 54 -1.20 -3.52 -6.48
CA LEU A 54 -0.90 -2.80 -5.25
C LEU A 54 -0.42 -1.38 -5.56
N PHE A 55 0.52 -1.26 -6.50
CA PHE A 55 1.05 0.04 -6.88
C PHE A 55 -0.04 0.94 -7.47
N ALA A 56 -0.88 0.38 -8.35
CA ALA A 56 -1.98 1.13 -8.95
C ALA A 56 -2.95 1.66 -7.88
N ASN A 57 -3.25 0.85 -6.86
CA ASN A 57 -4.13 1.27 -5.77
C ASN A 57 -3.49 2.34 -4.88
N ILE A 58 -2.19 2.26 -4.67
CA ILE A 58 -1.48 3.32 -3.93
C ILE A 58 -1.63 4.65 -4.67
N ILE A 59 -1.43 4.65 -5.98
CA ILE A 59 -1.58 5.85 -6.81
C ILE A 59 -3.03 6.36 -6.78
N GLU A 60 -4.01 5.46 -6.89
CA GLU A 60 -5.42 5.85 -6.85
C GLU A 60 -5.79 6.53 -5.55
N GLY A 61 -5.29 6.04 -4.42
CA GLY A 61 -5.52 6.68 -3.13
C GLY A 61 -4.88 8.06 -3.04
N MET A 62 -3.71 8.24 -3.63
CA MET A 62 -3.05 9.54 -3.70
C MET A 62 -3.88 10.52 -4.54
N LYS A 63 -4.43 10.06 -5.67
CA LYS A 63 -5.31 10.86 -6.51
C LYS A 63 -6.56 11.29 -5.75
N LYS A 64 -7.07 10.41 -4.90
CA LYS A 64 -8.23 10.71 -4.07
C LYS A 64 -7.99 11.90 -3.15
N CYS A 65 -6.78 11.98 -2.59
CA CYS A 65 -6.39 13.13 -1.77
C CYS A 65 -6.46 14.43 -2.56
N LYS A 66 -6.01 14.41 -3.81
CA LYS A 66 -6.08 15.56 -4.69
C LYS A 66 -7.53 15.94 -4.99
N GLU A 67 -8.39 14.96 -5.27
CA GLU A 67 -9.82 15.21 -5.52
C GLU A 67 -10.50 15.88 -4.33
N LEU A 68 -10.10 15.51 -3.12
CA LEU A 68 -10.64 16.10 -1.90
C LEU A 68 -10.05 17.48 -1.59
N GLY A 69 -9.03 17.92 -2.33
CA GLY A 69 -8.34 19.16 -2.06
C GLY A 69 -7.46 19.09 -0.82
N LYS A 70 -7.06 17.90 -0.38
CA LYS A 70 -6.30 17.67 0.85
C LYS A 70 -4.99 16.99 0.50
N ILE A 71 -4.06 17.76 -0.07
CA ILE A 71 -2.79 17.23 -0.53
C ILE A 71 -1.83 17.07 0.64
N PRO A 72 -1.36 15.83 0.92
CA PRO A 72 -0.45 15.61 2.03
C PRO A 72 0.94 16.17 1.73
N VAL A 73 1.64 16.62 2.79
CA VAL A 73 3.02 17.09 2.69
C VAL A 73 4.02 15.94 2.78
N SER A 74 3.57 14.79 3.29
CA SER A 74 4.39 13.58 3.36
C SER A 74 3.49 12.36 3.37
N MET A 75 4.08 11.22 3.02
CA MET A 75 3.38 9.94 3.11
C MET A 75 4.32 8.86 3.59
N SER A 76 3.73 7.83 4.18
CA SER A 76 4.45 6.62 4.54
C SER A 76 3.59 5.42 4.20
N ILE A 77 4.25 4.29 4.01
CA ILE A 77 3.60 3.03 3.70
C ILE A 77 4.00 2.02 4.76
N ASP A 78 3.02 1.34 5.34
CA ASP A 78 3.22 0.27 6.30
C ASP A 78 2.59 -0.99 5.74
N THR A 79 3.30 -2.11 5.83
CA THR A 79 2.84 -3.37 5.29
C THR A 79 3.43 -4.52 6.09
N TRP A 80 3.18 -5.76 5.63
CA TRP A 80 3.68 -6.96 6.31
C TRP A 80 5.15 -7.19 6.02
N ALA A 81 5.76 -8.07 6.81
CA ALA A 81 7.15 -8.48 6.66
C ALA A 81 7.25 -9.81 5.90
N VAL A 82 8.43 -10.34 5.78
CA VAL A 82 8.91 -11.64 5.29
C VAL A 82 8.85 -11.86 3.78
N ASP A 83 8.16 -11.01 3.05
CA ASP A 83 8.12 -11.11 1.59
C ASP A 83 9.17 -10.19 0.96
N TYR A 84 9.58 -10.49 -0.26
CA TYR A 84 10.60 -9.72 -0.95
C TYR A 84 10.41 -9.82 -2.45
N VAL A 85 11.03 -8.90 -3.16
CA VAL A 85 11.07 -8.89 -4.62
C VAL A 85 12.52 -8.65 -5.06
N LEU A 86 12.90 -9.30 -6.14
CA LEU A 86 14.20 -9.08 -6.78
C LEU A 86 14.02 -8.09 -7.92
N LEU A 87 14.94 -7.14 -8.02
CA LEU A 87 14.91 -6.13 -9.08
C LEU A 87 16.14 -6.28 -9.98
N ASP A 88 15.97 -5.97 -11.26
CA ASP A 88 17.09 -5.90 -12.18
C ASP A 88 17.76 -4.52 -12.10
N ASP A 89 18.77 -4.30 -12.97
CA ASP A 89 19.52 -3.03 -12.98
C ASP A 89 18.66 -1.82 -13.36
N ASN A 90 17.48 -2.05 -13.92
CA ASN A 90 16.53 -1.00 -14.32
C ASN A 90 15.37 -0.89 -13.32
N ASP A 91 15.53 -1.45 -12.13
CA ASP A 91 14.52 -1.45 -11.06
C ASP A 91 13.20 -2.14 -11.45
N LYS A 92 13.28 -3.11 -12.35
CA LYS A 92 12.13 -3.94 -12.73
C LYS A 92 12.14 -5.25 -11.97
N CYS A 93 10.94 -5.72 -11.63
CA CYS A 93 10.80 -6.98 -10.91
C CYS A 93 11.30 -8.16 -11.73
N ILE A 94 12.11 -9.00 -11.12
CA ILE A 94 12.58 -10.26 -11.70
C ILE A 94 11.71 -11.38 -11.14
N GLY A 95 10.89 -12.00 -12.03
CA GLY A 95 10.05 -13.11 -11.65
C GLY A 95 8.85 -12.69 -10.80
N ASN A 96 8.28 -13.67 -10.10
CA ASN A 96 7.08 -13.49 -9.30
C ASN A 96 7.41 -13.05 -7.87
N VAL A 97 6.46 -12.36 -7.23
CA VAL A 97 6.57 -11.99 -5.82
C VAL A 97 5.75 -13.00 -5.03
N TYR A 98 6.42 -13.92 -4.36
CA TYR A 98 5.77 -14.99 -3.62
C TYR A 98 5.30 -14.52 -2.25
N ALA A 99 4.11 -14.98 -1.84
CA ALA A 99 3.60 -14.77 -0.49
C ALA A 99 4.18 -15.86 0.41
N VAL A 100 5.36 -15.61 0.96
CA VAL A 100 6.18 -16.62 1.65
C VAL A 100 5.45 -17.26 2.82
N SER A 101 4.69 -16.47 3.58
CA SER A 101 3.93 -16.98 4.74
C SER A 101 2.79 -17.90 4.36
N TYR A 102 2.34 -17.86 3.10
CA TYR A 102 1.17 -18.58 2.63
C TYR A 102 1.50 -19.67 1.60
N THR A 103 2.77 -19.76 1.22
CA THR A 103 3.24 -20.72 0.23
C THR A 103 4.11 -21.75 0.91
N HIS A 104 3.80 -23.04 0.70
CA HIS A 104 4.68 -24.13 1.13
C HIS A 104 5.87 -24.17 0.18
N LEU A 105 6.99 -23.65 0.65
CA LEU A 105 8.23 -23.76 -0.09
C LEU A 105 8.83 -25.12 0.19
N THR A 106 8.91 -25.97 -0.83
CA THR A 106 9.64 -27.22 -0.74
C THR A 106 11.12 -26.90 -1.01
N LEU A 107 11.87 -26.99 0.02
CA LEU A 107 13.31 -26.76 -0.08
C LEU A 107 14.01 -28.04 -0.57
#